data_ac7b0d1c886f63b1c362d01a156471a3
#
_entry.id   ac7b0d1c886f63b1c362d01a156471a3
#
_cell.length_a   1.000
_cell.length_b   1.000
_cell.length_c   1.000
_cell.angle_alpha   90.00
_cell.angle_beta   90.00
_cell.angle_gamma   90.00
#
_symmetry.space_group_name_H-M   'P 1'
#
loop_
_entity.id
_entity.type
_entity.pdbx_description
1 polymer ?
#
loop_
_entity_poly.entity_id
_entity_poly.type
_entity_poly.pdbx_seq_one_letter_code
_entity_poly.pdbx_strand_id
1 'polypeptide(L)'
;MKNPKDLNQYYKYWEVTKDLIDQCIDIMLNLRQSGHPGGSRSKVHAMVTTLLSGAMRWDIRDAGKRFADRYVLVAGHTNPVVYATLAVLNEALRIKYKQTKLEKYTHHKGEDFQLVWEDLITLRNNKGLPGHAEMEGKTLFFKFNTGPSGHGSPAAAGEALALKLAKTPEVKVFAFEGEGGLTTGASHETINSAWGLGLGNLIYFVDWNDFGIDARPFSSIVYGSPNDWFGSHGWHVEGASNVEDWDELTNAYHKLLVENADSNTPKVIYGKGIKGRGYHKKDYASHGSPHKRNSELFWKTKEDFAEKYNIEFNGFAEAEASNREAQEHQAKSYFDTVFSVLHSNQELVDYLADTLIELGESVPEKLDDCKITIKNPADDSKLFNVNSLPETLFVDPGTKAPNRVGLSKYASYINSRSIDKYGRPLVIAMSADLADSTNISGFAKGFEGSKDLGLYNYKTNQESPLIPQGITEFTNSGMLAGLATVNFDEKPYEAFNGFYGAMSTYGSFSYLKYGPIR
;
A
#
# COMPACT_ATOMS: atom_id res chain seq x y z
N MET A 1 1.43 -17.83 -3.99
CA MET A 1 2.76 -17.89 -3.34
C MET A 1 3.38 -19.26 -3.58
N LYS A 2 4.67 -19.32 -3.88
CA LYS A 2 5.41 -20.59 -4.00
C LYS A 2 5.59 -21.24 -2.62
N ASN A 3 5.79 -22.57 -2.59
CA ASN A 3 6.03 -23.29 -1.34
C ASN A 3 7.38 -22.83 -0.73
N PRO A 4 7.48 -22.62 0.58
CA PRO A 4 8.74 -22.21 1.23
C PRO A 4 9.92 -23.14 0.92
N LYS A 5 9.68 -24.45 0.86
CA LYS A 5 10.74 -25.43 0.49
C LYS A 5 11.31 -25.21 -0.91
N ASP A 6 10.50 -24.72 -1.84
CA ASP A 6 10.96 -24.41 -3.21
C ASP A 6 11.68 -23.05 -3.24
N LEU A 7 11.43 -22.18 -2.27
CA LEU A 7 12.03 -20.86 -2.17
C LEU A 7 13.44 -20.87 -1.57
N ASN A 8 13.79 -21.87 -0.74
CA ASN A 8 15.08 -21.97 -0.03
C ASN A 8 16.29 -21.81 -0.95
N GLN A 9 16.23 -22.37 -2.17
CA GLN A 9 17.31 -22.27 -3.14
C GLN A 9 17.59 -20.83 -3.60
N TYR A 10 16.62 -19.91 -3.41
CA TYR A 10 16.71 -18.52 -3.83
C TYR A 10 17.10 -17.56 -2.71
N TYR A 11 17.15 -18.00 -1.45
CA TYR A 11 17.50 -17.12 -0.33
C TYR A 11 18.89 -16.50 -0.47
N LYS A 12 19.82 -17.20 -1.12
CA LYS A 12 21.13 -16.62 -1.47
C LYS A 12 21.01 -15.37 -2.34
N TYR A 13 20.04 -15.32 -3.26
CA TYR A 13 19.78 -14.16 -4.11
C TYR A 13 19.01 -13.07 -3.36
N TRP A 14 18.08 -13.48 -2.48
CA TRP A 14 17.35 -12.53 -1.64
C TRP A 14 18.27 -11.81 -0.67
N GLU A 15 19.26 -12.51 -0.14
CA GLU A 15 20.25 -11.92 0.76
C GLU A 15 21.09 -10.84 0.05
N VAL A 16 21.56 -11.09 -1.18
CA VAL A 16 22.25 -10.07 -1.97
C VAL A 16 21.32 -8.90 -2.31
N THR A 17 20.10 -9.20 -2.74
CA THR A 17 19.09 -8.18 -3.07
C THR A 17 18.80 -7.28 -1.86
N LYS A 18 18.64 -7.87 -0.68
CA LYS A 18 18.46 -7.16 0.59
C LYS A 18 19.64 -6.22 0.89
N ASP A 19 20.87 -6.70 0.72
CA ASP A 19 22.06 -5.88 0.96
C ASP A 19 22.17 -4.70 -0.01
N LEU A 20 21.85 -4.91 -1.28
CA LEU A 20 21.78 -3.83 -2.27
C LEU A 20 20.73 -2.78 -1.88
N ILE A 21 19.55 -3.21 -1.44
CA ILE A 21 18.48 -2.32 -0.98
C ILE A 21 18.93 -1.53 0.26
N ASP A 22 19.55 -2.20 1.23
CA ASP A 22 20.08 -1.56 2.44
C ASP A 22 21.10 -0.47 2.10
N GLN A 23 22.02 -0.74 1.17
CA GLN A 23 23.01 0.23 0.72
C GLN A 23 22.37 1.41 -0.02
N CYS A 24 21.38 1.15 -0.86
CA CYS A 24 20.64 2.22 -1.55
C CYS A 24 19.92 3.15 -0.55
N ILE A 25 19.27 2.59 0.48
CA ILE A 25 18.65 3.37 1.56
C ILE A 25 19.70 4.26 2.25
N ASP A 26 20.83 3.69 2.61
CA ASP A 26 21.86 4.42 3.34
C ASP A 26 22.47 5.57 2.52
N ILE A 27 22.80 5.32 1.25
CA ILE A 27 23.39 6.35 0.37
C ILE A 27 22.40 7.49 0.12
N MET A 28 21.15 7.14 -0.25
CA MET A 28 20.09 8.10 -0.51
C MET A 28 19.84 9.02 0.70
N LEU A 29 19.72 8.44 1.90
CA LEU A 29 19.46 9.20 3.11
C LEU A 29 20.70 9.96 3.60
N ASN A 30 21.90 9.42 3.41
CA ASN A 30 23.16 10.12 3.71
C ASN A 30 23.31 11.36 2.84
N LEU A 31 23.04 11.27 1.53
CA LEU A 31 23.04 12.42 0.63
C LEU A 31 22.04 13.50 1.07
N ARG A 32 20.83 13.11 1.47
CA ARG A 32 19.76 14.08 1.79
C ARG A 32 19.78 14.60 3.21
N GLN A 33 20.47 13.92 4.13
CA GLN A 33 20.50 14.24 5.56
C GLN A 33 19.08 14.34 6.16
N SER A 34 18.15 13.57 5.60
CA SER A 34 16.74 13.57 5.97
C SER A 34 16.08 12.25 5.58
N GLY A 35 15.18 11.73 6.41
CA GLY A 35 14.45 10.48 6.22
C GLY A 35 14.62 9.51 7.38
N HIS A 36 14.13 8.28 7.22
CA HIS A 36 13.96 7.33 8.32
C HIS A 36 14.70 6.01 8.03
N PRO A 37 16.01 5.93 8.30
CA PRO A 37 16.82 4.75 7.98
C PRO A 37 16.38 3.49 8.73
N GLY A 38 16.16 3.57 10.04
CA GLY A 38 15.87 2.40 10.87
C GLY A 38 14.61 1.66 10.45
N GLY A 39 13.49 2.38 10.32
CA GLY A 39 12.22 1.79 9.90
C GLY A 39 12.20 1.35 8.42
N SER A 40 13.03 1.94 7.57
CA SER A 40 13.19 1.49 6.18
C SER A 40 13.97 0.17 6.13
N ARG A 41 15.11 0.08 6.82
CA ARG A 41 15.94 -1.14 6.85
C ARG A 41 15.25 -2.32 7.52
N SER A 42 14.49 -2.11 8.59
CA SER A 42 13.79 -3.21 9.28
C SER A 42 12.70 -3.88 8.44
N LYS A 43 12.20 -3.21 7.40
CA LYS A 43 11.17 -3.75 6.49
C LYS A 43 11.71 -4.47 5.25
N VAL A 44 13.04 -4.46 5.02
CA VAL A 44 13.61 -4.95 3.75
C VAL A 44 13.35 -6.45 3.53
N HIS A 45 13.52 -7.30 4.55
CA HIS A 45 13.24 -8.74 4.42
C HIS A 45 11.79 -9.01 4.03
N ALA A 46 10.84 -8.35 4.70
CA ALA A 46 9.43 -8.49 4.37
C ALA A 46 9.10 -7.97 2.97
N MET A 47 9.73 -6.88 2.56
CA MET A 47 9.56 -6.33 1.21
C MET A 47 10.04 -7.32 0.15
N VAL A 48 11.24 -7.87 0.30
CA VAL A 48 11.80 -8.90 -0.60
C VAL A 48 10.91 -10.14 -0.63
N THR A 49 10.48 -10.64 0.54
CA THR A 49 9.58 -11.79 0.63
C THR A 49 8.26 -11.51 -0.07
N THR A 50 7.61 -10.38 0.20
CA THR A 50 6.32 -10.04 -0.41
C THR A 50 6.41 -9.99 -1.94
N LEU A 51 7.47 -9.38 -2.47
CA LEU A 51 7.59 -9.11 -3.90
C LEU A 51 8.17 -10.26 -4.71
N LEU A 52 9.00 -11.15 -4.12
CA LEU A 52 9.70 -12.19 -4.88
C LEU A 52 9.19 -13.62 -4.62
N SER A 53 8.40 -13.85 -3.57
CA SER A 53 7.89 -15.19 -3.24
C SER A 53 6.63 -15.60 -4.03
N GLY A 54 6.02 -14.67 -4.75
CA GLY A 54 4.68 -14.84 -5.33
C GLY A 54 3.55 -14.66 -4.31
N ALA A 55 3.83 -14.10 -3.13
CA ALA A 55 2.80 -13.68 -2.17
C ALA A 55 1.93 -12.58 -2.75
N MET A 56 2.54 -11.58 -3.36
CA MET A 56 1.90 -10.49 -4.09
C MET A 56 2.00 -10.72 -5.60
N ARG A 57 0.88 -10.65 -6.31
CA ARG A 57 0.82 -10.67 -7.78
C ARG A 57 0.88 -9.23 -8.28
N TRP A 58 1.94 -8.88 -8.93
CA TRP A 58 2.19 -7.50 -9.36
C TRP A 58 3.08 -7.47 -10.60
N ASP A 59 3.06 -6.37 -11.32
CA ASP A 59 3.95 -6.17 -12.47
C ASP A 59 4.75 -4.89 -12.30
N ILE A 60 6.05 -5.02 -12.14
CA ILE A 60 6.96 -3.87 -12.02
C ILE A 60 6.97 -3.01 -13.29
N ARG A 61 6.63 -3.59 -14.44
CA ARG A 61 6.59 -2.93 -15.74
C ARG A 61 5.30 -2.14 -15.97
N ASP A 62 4.25 -2.43 -15.20
CA ASP A 62 2.97 -1.74 -15.28
C ASP A 62 2.24 -1.77 -13.92
N ALA A 63 2.49 -0.75 -13.13
CA ALA A 63 1.82 -0.57 -11.84
C ALA A 63 0.30 -0.32 -11.98
N GLY A 64 -0.20 -0.06 -13.19
CA GLY A 64 -1.61 0.21 -13.49
C GLY A 64 -2.45 -1.03 -13.80
N LYS A 65 -1.87 -2.23 -13.83
CA LYS A 65 -2.65 -3.45 -14.11
C LYS A 65 -3.86 -3.60 -13.18
N ARG A 66 -5.06 -3.70 -13.77
CA ARG A 66 -6.37 -3.69 -13.09
C ARG A 66 -6.47 -4.65 -11.92
N PHE A 67 -6.02 -5.88 -12.11
CA PHE A 67 -6.17 -6.99 -11.16
C PHE A 67 -4.87 -7.38 -10.47
N ALA A 68 -3.85 -6.50 -10.52
CA ALA A 68 -2.68 -6.63 -9.66
C ALA A 68 -3.06 -6.42 -8.20
N ASP A 69 -2.41 -7.12 -7.31
CA ASP A 69 -2.53 -6.87 -5.86
C ASP A 69 -2.07 -5.44 -5.54
N ARG A 70 -2.60 -4.86 -4.48
CA ARG A 70 -2.38 -3.46 -4.09
C ARG A 70 -1.33 -3.38 -2.99
N TYR A 71 -0.52 -2.33 -3.01
CA TYR A 71 0.46 -2.06 -1.97
C TYR A 71 0.21 -0.69 -1.33
N VAL A 72 -0.06 -0.69 -0.03
CA VAL A 72 -0.24 0.53 0.77
C VAL A 72 0.86 0.58 1.82
N LEU A 73 1.77 1.55 1.70
CA LEU A 73 2.76 1.81 2.73
C LEU A 73 2.13 2.67 3.83
N VAL A 74 1.51 2.03 4.82
CA VAL A 74 0.84 2.72 5.94
C VAL A 74 1.84 3.56 6.73
N ALA A 75 3.04 3.01 6.99
CA ALA A 75 4.18 3.73 7.54
C ALA A 75 4.86 4.61 6.47
N GLY A 76 4.16 5.59 5.91
CA GLY A 76 4.58 6.38 4.76
C GLY A 76 5.97 7.02 4.85
N HIS A 77 6.45 7.28 6.07
CA HIS A 77 7.80 7.80 6.34
C HIS A 77 8.92 6.79 5.99
N THR A 78 8.60 5.51 5.84
CA THR A 78 9.58 4.46 5.46
C THR A 78 9.65 4.22 3.94
N ASN A 79 9.13 5.13 3.14
CA ASN A 79 9.17 5.08 1.67
C ASN A 79 10.56 4.80 1.05
N PRO A 80 11.71 5.14 1.69
CA PRO A 80 13.02 4.76 1.17
C PRO A 80 13.17 3.25 0.88
N VAL A 81 12.52 2.37 1.66
CA VAL A 81 12.58 0.92 1.39
C VAL A 81 11.95 0.58 0.03
N VAL A 82 10.83 1.22 -0.32
CA VAL A 82 10.15 0.97 -1.60
C VAL A 82 10.97 1.51 -2.76
N TYR A 83 11.48 2.74 -2.65
CA TYR A 83 12.29 3.35 -3.71
C TYR A 83 13.56 2.54 -4.00
N ALA A 84 14.29 2.17 -2.95
CA ALA A 84 15.49 1.35 -3.09
C ALA A 84 15.18 -0.03 -3.68
N THR A 85 14.09 -0.67 -3.25
CA THR A 85 13.67 -1.97 -3.78
C THR A 85 13.34 -1.87 -5.27
N LEU A 86 12.51 -0.91 -5.67
CA LEU A 86 12.15 -0.74 -7.09
C LEU A 86 13.37 -0.42 -7.94
N ALA A 87 14.31 0.40 -7.43
CA ALA A 87 15.54 0.75 -8.15
C ALA A 87 16.43 -0.49 -8.38
N VAL A 88 16.62 -1.34 -7.37
CA VAL A 88 17.41 -2.57 -7.49
C VAL A 88 16.77 -3.56 -8.47
N LEU A 89 15.46 -3.76 -8.36
CA LEU A 89 14.74 -4.70 -9.23
C LEU A 89 14.69 -4.21 -10.69
N ASN A 90 14.47 -2.92 -10.91
CA ASN A 90 14.50 -2.33 -12.24
C ASN A 90 15.89 -2.37 -12.87
N GLU A 91 16.97 -2.27 -12.10
CA GLU A 91 18.32 -2.37 -12.65
C GLU A 91 18.57 -3.79 -13.18
N ALA A 92 18.09 -4.84 -12.53
CA ALA A 92 18.15 -6.20 -13.06
C ALA A 92 17.46 -6.32 -14.44
N LEU A 93 16.28 -5.72 -14.60
CA LEU A 93 15.57 -5.66 -15.88
C LEU A 93 16.35 -4.85 -16.94
N ARG A 94 16.95 -3.71 -16.56
CA ARG A 94 17.76 -2.88 -17.44
C ARG A 94 18.99 -3.65 -17.97
N ILE A 95 19.65 -4.40 -17.09
CA ILE A 95 20.80 -5.26 -17.50
C ILE A 95 20.33 -6.31 -18.51
N LYS A 96 19.23 -7.04 -18.23
CA LYS A 96 18.68 -8.04 -19.15
C LYS A 96 18.27 -7.44 -20.49
N TYR A 97 17.63 -6.28 -20.48
CA TYR A 97 17.29 -5.58 -21.72
C TYR A 97 18.53 -5.18 -22.52
N LYS A 98 19.57 -4.65 -21.87
CA LYS A 98 20.84 -4.32 -22.54
C LYS A 98 21.49 -5.54 -23.20
N GLN A 99 21.41 -6.71 -22.54
CA GLN A 99 21.99 -7.97 -23.02
C GLN A 99 21.19 -8.61 -24.17
N THR A 100 19.86 -8.61 -24.05
CA THR A 100 18.98 -9.42 -24.91
C THR A 100 18.20 -8.61 -25.94
N LYS A 101 17.99 -7.32 -25.71
CA LYS A 101 17.11 -6.42 -26.48
C LYS A 101 15.64 -6.87 -26.52
N LEU A 102 15.21 -7.71 -25.57
CA LEU A 102 13.83 -8.20 -25.53
C LEU A 102 12.94 -7.20 -24.77
N GLU A 103 11.90 -6.70 -25.42
CA GLU A 103 10.94 -5.71 -24.90
C GLU A 103 10.22 -6.17 -23.61
N LYS A 104 10.13 -7.47 -23.35
CA LYS A 104 9.53 -7.98 -22.11
C LYS A 104 10.23 -7.48 -20.84
N TYR A 105 11.46 -6.96 -20.94
CA TYR A 105 12.22 -6.40 -19.82
C TYR A 105 12.10 -4.88 -19.70
N THR A 106 11.28 -4.24 -20.54
CA THR A 106 11.06 -2.79 -20.50
C THR A 106 9.77 -2.44 -19.76
N HIS A 107 9.67 -1.19 -19.30
CA HIS A 107 8.43 -0.67 -18.70
C HIS A 107 7.39 -0.37 -19.79
N HIS A 108 6.14 -0.84 -19.63
CA HIS A 108 5.10 -0.75 -20.65
C HIS A 108 4.66 0.69 -20.96
N LYS A 109 4.85 1.63 -20.03
CA LYS A 109 4.54 3.05 -20.19
C LYS A 109 5.76 3.92 -20.52
N GLY A 110 6.92 3.31 -20.70
CA GLY A 110 8.18 3.99 -20.96
C GLY A 110 8.99 4.34 -19.70
N GLU A 111 10.18 4.88 -19.91
CA GLU A 111 11.17 5.14 -18.87
C GLU A 111 10.70 6.18 -17.83
N ASP A 112 9.80 7.09 -18.21
CA ASP A 112 9.25 8.11 -17.29
C ASP A 112 8.45 7.51 -16.12
N PHE A 113 8.03 6.26 -16.22
CA PHE A 113 7.32 5.52 -15.16
C PHE A 113 8.21 4.50 -14.46
N GLN A 114 9.43 4.29 -14.91
CA GLN A 114 10.38 3.36 -14.33
C GLN A 114 11.25 4.05 -13.28
N LEU A 115 11.12 3.66 -12.00
CA LEU A 115 11.98 4.16 -10.94
C LEU A 115 13.33 3.43 -11.02
N VAL A 116 14.40 4.18 -11.27
CA VAL A 116 15.76 3.67 -11.42
C VAL A 116 16.66 4.23 -10.31
N TRP A 117 17.86 3.68 -10.13
CA TRP A 117 18.73 4.09 -9.03
C TRP A 117 19.17 5.57 -9.14
N GLU A 118 19.26 6.10 -10.36
CA GLU A 118 19.55 7.51 -10.60
C GLU A 118 18.50 8.45 -10.00
N ASP A 119 17.28 7.99 -9.84
CA ASP A 119 16.21 8.76 -9.20
C ASP A 119 16.41 8.91 -7.69
N LEU A 120 17.12 7.97 -7.04
CA LEU A 120 17.32 7.97 -5.59
C LEU A 120 18.05 9.22 -5.09
N ILE A 121 18.91 9.82 -5.94
CA ILE A 121 19.58 11.09 -5.60
C ILE A 121 18.62 12.28 -5.55
N THR A 122 17.41 12.13 -6.06
CA THR A 122 16.41 13.21 -6.13
C THR A 122 15.46 13.25 -4.94
N LEU A 123 15.59 12.34 -3.97
CA LEU A 123 14.71 12.28 -2.79
C LEU A 123 14.54 13.68 -2.16
N ARG A 124 13.27 14.09 -1.94
CA ARG A 124 12.91 15.40 -1.35
C ARG A 124 13.44 16.62 -2.11
N ASN A 125 13.84 16.46 -3.37
CA ASN A 125 14.06 17.59 -4.26
C ASN A 125 12.73 18.08 -4.84
N ASN A 126 12.70 19.34 -5.25
CA ASN A 126 11.59 19.83 -6.06
C ASN A 126 11.50 18.99 -7.36
N LYS A 127 10.32 18.41 -7.64
CA LYS A 127 10.08 17.47 -8.75
C LYS A 127 10.88 16.16 -8.69
N GLY A 128 11.50 15.85 -7.55
CA GLY A 128 12.16 14.57 -7.29
C GLY A 128 11.23 13.59 -6.54
N LEU A 129 11.82 12.51 -6.05
CA LEU A 129 11.08 11.52 -5.27
C LEU A 129 10.49 12.14 -3.98
N PRO A 130 9.19 11.91 -3.70
CA PRO A 130 8.52 12.44 -2.51
C PRO A 130 9.15 11.97 -1.20
N GLY A 131 8.98 12.76 -0.15
CA GLY A 131 9.47 12.43 1.19
C GLY A 131 8.59 11.48 1.99
N HIS A 132 7.37 11.22 1.52
CA HIS A 132 6.41 10.24 2.01
C HIS A 132 5.83 9.46 0.83
N ALA A 133 5.01 8.44 1.10
CA ALA A 133 4.40 7.66 0.04
C ALA A 133 3.36 8.49 -0.72
N GLU A 134 3.60 8.73 -1.99
CA GLU A 134 2.70 9.45 -2.89
C GLU A 134 2.50 8.64 -4.18
N MET A 135 1.23 8.50 -4.60
CA MET A 135 0.84 7.73 -5.79
C MET A 135 0.90 8.64 -7.02
N GLU A 136 2.11 8.85 -7.56
CA GLU A 136 2.32 9.68 -8.74
C GLU A 136 3.57 9.27 -9.54
N GLY A 137 3.60 9.55 -10.83
CA GLY A 137 4.77 9.37 -11.68
C GLY A 137 5.44 8.00 -11.53
N LYS A 138 6.71 7.99 -11.15
CA LYS A 138 7.50 6.76 -10.92
C LYS A 138 7.11 5.98 -9.65
N THR A 139 6.25 6.54 -8.81
CA THR A 139 5.84 5.96 -7.53
C THR A 139 4.40 5.41 -7.53
N LEU A 140 3.82 5.15 -8.69
CA LEU A 140 2.50 4.53 -8.88
C LEU A 140 2.37 3.11 -8.31
N PHE A 141 3.48 2.52 -7.86
CA PHE A 141 3.47 1.29 -7.08
C PHE A 141 2.68 1.46 -5.77
N PHE A 142 2.77 2.60 -5.11
CA PHE A 142 1.86 2.96 -4.02
C PHE A 142 0.44 3.11 -4.56
N LYS A 143 -0.54 2.67 -3.77
CA LYS A 143 -1.96 2.79 -4.14
C LYS A 143 -2.71 3.83 -3.31
N PHE A 144 -2.04 4.44 -2.33
CA PHE A 144 -2.58 5.53 -1.53
C PHE A 144 -1.46 6.46 -1.04
N ASN A 145 -1.77 7.75 -0.91
CA ASN A 145 -0.86 8.72 -0.32
C ASN A 145 -0.90 8.61 1.20
N THR A 146 0.26 8.36 1.81
CA THR A 146 0.37 8.22 3.27
C THR A 146 1.51 9.07 3.82
N GLY A 147 1.45 9.33 5.11
CA GLY A 147 2.47 10.11 5.83
C GLY A 147 2.15 10.15 7.32
N PRO A 148 1.03 10.77 7.74
CA PRO A 148 0.63 10.75 9.15
C PRO A 148 0.34 9.32 9.63
N SER A 149 0.87 8.97 10.81
CA SER A 149 0.71 7.63 11.40
C SER A 149 -0.76 7.22 11.52
N GLY A 150 -1.08 5.99 11.16
CA GLY A 150 -2.41 5.40 11.23
C GLY A 150 -3.38 5.78 10.10
N HIS A 151 -3.09 6.80 9.29
CA HIS A 151 -3.99 7.26 8.21
C HIS A 151 -4.08 6.27 7.05
N GLY A 152 -3.03 5.52 6.77
CA GLY A 152 -3.04 4.50 5.73
C GLY A 152 -3.84 3.24 6.07
N SER A 153 -4.07 2.96 7.37
CA SER A 153 -4.82 1.78 7.81
C SER A 153 -6.25 1.73 7.26
N PRO A 154 -7.10 2.76 7.49
CA PRO A 154 -8.45 2.75 6.93
C PRO A 154 -8.44 2.80 5.40
N ALA A 155 -7.48 3.45 4.76
CA ALA A 155 -7.39 3.48 3.31
C ALA A 155 -7.15 2.08 2.73
N ALA A 156 -6.23 1.30 3.30
CA ALA A 156 -6.00 -0.09 2.89
C ALA A 156 -7.27 -0.96 3.06
N ALA A 157 -8.01 -0.77 4.16
CA ALA A 157 -9.29 -1.45 4.36
C ALA A 157 -10.35 -1.01 3.34
N GLY A 158 -10.36 0.25 2.95
CA GLY A 158 -11.23 0.79 1.90
C GLY A 158 -10.95 0.21 0.52
N GLU A 159 -9.68 0.07 0.15
CA GLU A 159 -9.29 -0.62 -1.09
C GLU A 159 -9.74 -2.09 -1.08
N ALA A 160 -9.49 -2.80 0.03
CA ALA A 160 -9.92 -4.19 0.19
C ALA A 160 -11.45 -4.35 0.06
N LEU A 161 -12.21 -3.42 0.64
CA LEU A 161 -13.67 -3.37 0.52
C LEU A 161 -14.11 -3.12 -0.93
N ALA A 162 -13.49 -2.17 -1.63
CA ALA A 162 -13.81 -1.89 -3.04
C ALA A 162 -13.63 -3.13 -3.92
N LEU A 163 -12.54 -3.87 -3.72
CA LEU A 163 -12.26 -5.12 -4.43
C LEU A 163 -13.31 -6.20 -4.13
N LYS A 164 -13.76 -6.33 -2.88
CA LYS A 164 -14.86 -7.25 -2.53
C LYS A 164 -16.19 -6.86 -3.15
N LEU A 165 -16.54 -5.57 -3.12
CA LEU A 165 -17.77 -5.06 -3.74
C LEU A 165 -17.75 -5.22 -5.27
N ALA A 166 -16.57 -5.14 -5.88
CA ALA A 166 -16.38 -5.42 -7.29
C ALA A 166 -16.41 -6.93 -7.64
N LYS A 167 -16.54 -7.82 -6.65
CA LYS A 167 -16.44 -9.29 -6.81
C LYS A 167 -15.08 -9.74 -7.33
N THR A 168 -14.03 -9.14 -6.80
CA THR A 168 -12.63 -9.49 -7.08
C THR A 168 -11.85 -9.75 -5.77
N PRO A 169 -12.34 -10.62 -4.85
CA PRO A 169 -11.73 -10.83 -3.53
C PRO A 169 -10.37 -11.54 -3.59
N GLU A 170 -10.01 -12.13 -4.73
CA GLU A 170 -8.71 -12.73 -4.98
C GLU A 170 -7.59 -11.69 -5.20
N VAL A 171 -7.96 -10.44 -5.47
CA VAL A 171 -7.01 -9.31 -5.48
C VAL A 171 -6.80 -8.85 -4.04
N LYS A 172 -5.54 -8.87 -3.61
CA LYS A 172 -5.16 -8.60 -2.24
C LYS A 172 -4.66 -7.17 -2.05
N VAL A 173 -4.78 -6.68 -0.83
CA VAL A 173 -4.20 -5.41 -0.40
C VAL A 173 -3.15 -5.70 0.67
N PHE A 174 -1.90 -5.40 0.37
CA PHE A 174 -0.79 -5.51 1.30
C PHE A 174 -0.52 -4.16 1.95
N ALA A 175 -0.71 -4.10 3.27
CA ALA A 175 -0.57 -2.90 4.08
C ALA A 175 0.67 -3.03 4.99
N PHE A 176 1.67 -2.17 4.82
CA PHE A 176 2.93 -2.23 5.58
C PHE A 176 2.96 -1.15 6.66
N GLU A 177 3.05 -1.57 7.91
CA GLU A 177 3.07 -0.69 9.08
C GLU A 177 4.16 -1.10 10.09
N GLY A 178 4.33 -0.33 11.12
CA GLY A 178 5.05 -0.66 12.35
C GLY A 178 4.14 -0.55 13.56
N GLU A 179 4.49 -1.17 14.68
CA GLU A 179 3.66 -1.15 15.88
C GLU A 179 3.33 0.27 16.38
N GLY A 180 4.22 1.24 16.13
CA GLY A 180 3.96 2.63 16.49
C GLY A 180 2.73 3.22 15.83
N GLY A 181 2.53 2.97 14.54
CA GLY A 181 1.34 3.44 13.81
C GLY A 181 0.05 2.74 14.25
N LEU A 182 0.16 1.52 14.76
CA LEU A 182 -0.99 0.78 15.28
C LEU A 182 -1.54 1.35 16.59
N THR A 183 -0.78 2.19 17.30
CA THR A 183 -1.27 2.84 18.54
C THR A 183 -2.32 3.93 18.30
N THR A 184 -2.54 4.33 17.04
CA THR A 184 -3.52 5.37 16.70
C THR A 184 -4.95 4.83 16.78
N GLY A 185 -5.91 5.69 17.16
CA GLY A 185 -7.33 5.33 17.19
C GLY A 185 -7.84 4.81 15.84
N ALA A 186 -7.40 5.42 14.73
CA ALA A 186 -7.76 4.99 13.38
C ALA A 186 -7.37 3.54 13.07
N SER A 187 -6.21 3.08 13.55
CA SER A 187 -5.79 1.69 13.38
C SER A 187 -6.67 0.73 14.17
N HIS A 188 -7.02 1.05 15.41
CA HIS A 188 -7.94 0.24 16.23
C HIS A 188 -9.34 0.17 15.61
N GLU A 189 -9.89 1.29 15.18
CA GLU A 189 -11.16 1.34 14.47
C GLU A 189 -11.11 0.47 13.19
N THR A 190 -10.01 0.55 12.45
CA THR A 190 -9.81 -0.23 11.19
C THR A 190 -9.75 -1.73 11.47
N ILE A 191 -9.02 -2.16 12.50
CA ILE A 191 -8.89 -3.58 12.88
C ILE A 191 -10.29 -4.17 13.17
N ASN A 192 -11.13 -3.45 13.93
CA ASN A 192 -12.50 -3.85 14.18
C ASN A 192 -13.35 -3.89 12.90
N SER A 193 -13.30 -2.83 12.10
CA SER A 193 -14.09 -2.70 10.88
C SER A 193 -13.74 -3.78 9.86
N ALA A 194 -12.45 -4.09 9.69
CA ALA A 194 -11.98 -5.08 8.73
C ALA A 194 -12.55 -6.48 9.02
N TRP A 195 -12.62 -6.88 10.28
CA TRP A 195 -13.26 -8.14 10.68
C TRP A 195 -14.77 -8.10 10.41
N GLY A 196 -15.44 -7.04 10.85
CA GLY A 196 -16.90 -6.88 10.67
C GLY A 196 -17.35 -6.90 9.20
N LEU A 197 -16.49 -6.42 8.31
CA LEU A 197 -16.72 -6.37 6.86
C LEU A 197 -16.20 -7.62 6.13
N GLY A 198 -15.54 -8.55 6.83
CA GLY A 198 -15.02 -9.76 6.26
C GLY A 198 -13.91 -9.53 5.22
N LEU A 199 -12.96 -8.63 5.49
CA LEU A 199 -11.92 -8.24 4.54
C LEU A 199 -10.75 -9.24 4.49
N GLY A 200 -11.01 -10.49 4.11
CA GLY A 200 -9.97 -11.53 4.03
C GLY A 200 -8.91 -11.32 2.96
N ASN A 201 -9.12 -10.35 2.07
CA ASN A 201 -8.14 -9.87 1.10
C ASN A 201 -7.27 -8.72 1.61
N LEU A 202 -7.45 -8.27 2.87
CA LEU A 202 -6.57 -7.32 3.55
C LEU A 202 -5.50 -8.07 4.33
N ILE A 203 -4.24 -7.80 4.01
CA ILE A 203 -3.07 -8.44 4.60
C ILE A 203 -2.15 -7.36 5.14
N TYR A 204 -2.00 -7.32 6.46
CA TYR A 204 -0.98 -6.47 7.09
C TYR A 204 0.35 -7.19 7.16
N PHE A 205 1.43 -6.47 6.90
CA PHE A 205 2.74 -6.76 7.46
C PHE A 205 3.06 -5.72 8.52
N VAL A 206 3.40 -6.18 9.72
CA VAL A 206 3.78 -5.33 10.85
C VAL A 206 5.24 -5.56 11.23
N ASP A 207 6.04 -4.51 11.07
CA ASP A 207 7.42 -4.47 11.56
C ASP A 207 7.39 -4.26 13.08
N TRP A 208 7.52 -5.38 13.82
CA TRP A 208 7.43 -5.42 15.28
C TRP A 208 8.81 -5.29 15.91
N ASN A 209 9.34 -4.07 15.92
CA ASN A 209 10.71 -3.76 16.35
C ASN A 209 10.80 -3.04 17.70
N ASP A 210 9.67 -2.79 18.36
CA ASP A 210 9.50 -2.21 19.70
C ASP A 210 9.91 -0.72 19.85
N PHE A 211 10.32 -0.02 18.77
CA PHE A 211 10.81 1.35 18.91
C PHE A 211 10.18 2.34 17.91
N GLY A 212 9.80 3.51 18.44
CA GLY A 212 9.48 4.72 17.70
C GLY A 212 10.66 5.65 17.57
N ILE A 213 10.39 6.96 17.74
CA ILE A 213 11.40 8.03 17.77
C ILE A 213 11.90 8.28 19.20
N ASP A 214 11.06 8.05 20.19
CA ASP A 214 11.41 8.24 21.59
C ASP A 214 12.25 7.08 22.12
N ALA A 215 13.04 7.34 23.15
CA ALA A 215 13.96 6.36 23.73
C ALA A 215 13.27 5.22 24.53
N ARG A 216 11.94 5.29 24.68
CA ARG A 216 11.17 4.25 25.36
C ARG A 216 10.63 3.23 24.36
N PRO A 217 10.78 1.92 24.63
CA PRO A 217 10.16 0.88 23.82
C PRO A 217 8.64 0.92 23.93
N PHE A 218 7.94 0.61 22.82
CA PHE A 218 6.47 0.58 22.79
C PHE A 218 5.88 -0.40 23.80
N SER A 219 6.53 -1.54 24.02
CA SER A 219 6.15 -2.54 25.04
C SER A 219 6.07 -1.97 26.46
N SER A 220 6.71 -0.83 26.74
CA SER A 220 6.61 -0.11 28.02
C SER A 220 5.52 0.97 28.07
N ILE A 221 4.84 1.23 26.92
CA ILE A 221 3.84 2.29 26.77
C ILE A 221 2.46 1.68 26.53
N VAL A 222 2.38 0.67 25.67
CA VAL A 222 1.15 -0.04 25.33
C VAL A 222 1.32 -1.55 25.54
N TYR A 223 0.30 -2.16 26.10
CA TYR A 223 0.28 -3.58 26.38
C TYR A 223 -0.08 -4.40 25.14
N GLY A 224 0.56 -5.55 24.99
CA GLY A 224 0.10 -6.61 24.12
C GLY A 224 1.14 -7.08 23.11
N SER A 225 0.92 -8.29 22.63
CA SER A 225 1.61 -8.93 21.52
C SER A 225 0.81 -8.71 20.22
N PRO A 226 1.35 -9.07 19.04
CA PRO A 226 0.57 -9.07 17.81
C PRO A 226 -0.73 -9.86 17.92
N ASN A 227 -0.72 -10.98 18.65
CA ASN A 227 -1.93 -11.77 18.84
C ASN A 227 -2.96 -11.09 19.76
N ASP A 228 -2.50 -10.36 20.77
CA ASP A 228 -3.40 -9.57 21.63
C ASP A 228 -4.05 -8.43 20.84
N TRP A 229 -3.34 -7.83 19.89
CA TRP A 229 -3.83 -6.68 19.11
C TRP A 229 -4.74 -7.09 17.94
N PHE A 230 -4.47 -8.21 17.30
CA PHE A 230 -5.20 -8.65 16.10
C PHE A 230 -6.04 -9.90 16.34
N GLY A 231 -5.50 -10.90 17.03
CA GLY A 231 -6.20 -12.16 17.29
C GLY A 231 -7.44 -11.97 18.17
N SER A 232 -7.39 -11.07 19.15
CA SER A 232 -8.55 -10.69 19.98
C SER A 232 -9.70 -10.04 19.17
N HIS A 233 -9.41 -9.54 17.97
CA HIS A 233 -10.37 -8.97 17.02
C HIS A 233 -10.73 -9.94 15.88
N GLY A 234 -10.35 -11.22 16.01
CA GLY A 234 -10.73 -12.26 15.06
C GLY A 234 -9.90 -12.30 13.76
N TRP A 235 -8.74 -11.68 13.73
CA TRP A 235 -7.81 -11.77 12.61
C TRP A 235 -6.99 -13.06 12.67
N HIS A 236 -6.59 -13.58 11.52
CA HIS A 236 -5.53 -14.58 11.45
C HIS A 236 -4.17 -13.93 11.66
N VAL A 237 -3.40 -14.45 12.60
CA VAL A 237 -2.11 -13.90 13.04
C VAL A 237 -1.03 -14.95 12.88
N GLU A 238 -0.01 -14.65 12.09
CA GLU A 238 1.22 -15.43 11.99
C GLU A 238 2.42 -14.49 11.97
N GLY A 239 3.62 -15.00 12.27
CA GLY A 239 4.79 -14.15 12.22
C GLY A 239 6.11 -14.89 12.38
N ALA A 240 7.18 -14.14 12.16
CA ALA A 240 8.54 -14.56 12.37
C ALA A 240 9.06 -14.01 13.71
N SER A 241 9.63 -14.87 14.53
CA SER A 241 10.32 -14.49 15.77
C SER A 241 11.63 -13.75 15.47
N ASN A 242 12.18 -13.99 14.29
CA ASN A 242 13.29 -13.26 13.69
C ASN A 242 12.96 -12.93 12.22
N VAL A 243 12.71 -11.65 11.93
CA VAL A 243 12.39 -11.18 10.56
C VAL A 243 13.54 -11.39 9.56
N GLU A 244 14.76 -11.59 10.06
CA GLU A 244 15.96 -11.86 9.24
C GLU A 244 16.07 -13.33 8.84
N ASP A 245 15.26 -14.21 9.42
CA ASP A 245 15.18 -15.61 9.03
C ASP A 245 14.18 -15.78 7.88
N TRP A 246 14.71 -16.06 6.69
CA TRP A 246 13.91 -16.25 5.47
C TRP A 246 12.92 -17.41 5.59
N ASP A 247 13.30 -18.51 6.28
CA ASP A 247 12.41 -19.66 6.46
C ASP A 247 11.23 -19.32 7.38
N GLU A 248 11.50 -18.69 8.55
CA GLU A 248 10.42 -18.27 9.44
C GLU A 248 9.45 -17.31 8.72
N LEU A 249 10.00 -16.33 8.04
CA LEU A 249 9.19 -15.29 7.38
C LEU A 249 8.36 -15.87 6.22
N THR A 250 8.97 -16.67 5.34
CA THR A 250 8.23 -17.28 4.22
C THR A 250 7.19 -18.29 4.69
N ASN A 251 7.45 -19.03 5.76
CA ASN A 251 6.47 -19.94 6.36
C ASN A 251 5.28 -19.17 6.95
N ALA A 252 5.50 -18.03 7.62
CA ALA A 252 4.40 -17.19 8.13
C ALA A 252 3.50 -16.70 6.99
N TYR A 253 4.10 -16.22 5.88
CA TYR A 253 3.36 -15.83 4.68
C TYR A 253 2.58 -17.00 4.08
N HIS A 254 3.22 -18.17 3.96
CA HIS A 254 2.58 -19.36 3.36
C HIS A 254 1.39 -19.84 4.19
N LYS A 255 1.52 -19.92 5.51
CA LYS A 255 0.42 -20.29 6.40
C LYS A 255 -0.81 -19.39 6.22
N LEU A 256 -0.62 -18.06 6.14
CA LEU A 256 -1.74 -17.13 6.03
C LEU A 256 -2.31 -17.03 4.62
N LEU A 257 -1.48 -17.14 3.59
CA LEU A 257 -1.91 -16.88 2.22
C LEU A 257 -2.31 -18.13 1.45
N VAL A 258 -1.87 -19.31 1.90
CA VAL A 258 -2.14 -20.60 1.24
C VAL A 258 -2.92 -21.54 2.14
N GLU A 259 -2.44 -21.82 3.35
CA GLU A 259 -3.10 -22.77 4.24
C GLU A 259 -4.37 -22.19 4.87
N ASN A 260 -4.36 -20.90 5.24
CA ASN A 260 -5.49 -20.15 5.79
C ASN A 260 -6.07 -19.16 4.78
N ALA A 261 -6.16 -19.55 3.52
CA ALA A 261 -6.58 -18.69 2.39
C ALA A 261 -8.09 -18.33 2.39
N ASP A 262 -8.72 -18.33 3.55
CA ASP A 262 -10.12 -17.89 3.70
C ASP A 262 -10.29 -16.42 3.25
N SER A 263 -11.35 -16.19 2.49
CA SER A 263 -11.63 -14.90 1.84
C SER A 263 -12.28 -13.86 2.74
N ASN A 264 -12.61 -14.22 3.99
CA ASN A 264 -13.41 -13.35 4.87
C ASN A 264 -12.68 -12.93 6.15
N THR A 265 -11.62 -13.64 6.54
CA THR A 265 -10.86 -13.29 7.75
C THR A 265 -9.64 -12.46 7.37
N PRO A 266 -9.55 -11.19 7.84
CA PRO A 266 -8.37 -10.38 7.59
C PRO A 266 -7.12 -10.98 8.24
N LYS A 267 -5.95 -10.66 7.71
CA LYS A 267 -4.70 -11.34 8.01
C LYS A 267 -3.61 -10.38 8.43
N VAL A 268 -2.80 -10.78 9.39
CA VAL A 268 -1.60 -10.05 9.78
C VAL A 268 -0.39 -10.97 9.89
N ILE A 269 0.67 -10.56 9.23
CA ILE A 269 1.99 -11.14 9.35
C ILE A 269 2.84 -10.14 10.13
N TYR A 270 3.50 -10.57 11.19
CA TYR A 270 4.45 -9.71 11.90
C TYR A 270 5.87 -10.26 11.77
N GLY A 271 6.86 -9.36 11.80
CA GLY A 271 8.27 -9.73 11.89
C GLY A 271 8.90 -9.03 13.08
N LYS A 272 9.43 -9.81 14.05
CA LYS A 272 10.23 -9.26 15.13
C LYS A 272 11.66 -9.06 14.66
N GLY A 273 12.22 -7.91 14.96
CA GLY A 273 13.59 -7.59 14.55
C GLY A 273 14.15 -6.36 15.27
N ILE A 274 15.37 -6.03 14.92
CA ILE A 274 16.07 -4.86 15.46
C ILE A 274 15.87 -3.68 14.51
N LYS A 275 15.27 -2.61 15.00
CA LYS A 275 15.20 -1.37 14.23
C LYS A 275 16.60 -0.83 13.94
N GLY A 276 16.91 -0.57 12.68
CA GLY A 276 18.25 -0.14 12.28
C GLY A 276 19.28 -1.27 12.25
N ARG A 277 18.84 -2.51 12.00
CA ARG A 277 19.69 -3.66 11.73
C ARG A 277 20.80 -3.31 10.71
N GLY A 278 22.07 -3.63 11.02
CA GLY A 278 23.22 -3.36 10.14
C GLY A 278 23.52 -1.87 9.87
N TYR A 279 22.85 -0.95 10.56
CA TYR A 279 23.03 0.50 10.37
C TYR A 279 23.99 1.15 11.37
N HIS A 280 24.58 0.37 12.30
CA HIS A 280 25.42 0.87 13.40
C HIS A 280 24.78 1.94 14.31
N LYS A 281 23.47 2.18 14.13
CA LYS A 281 22.56 2.83 15.05
C LYS A 281 21.34 1.96 15.19
N LYS A 282 20.87 1.74 16.39
CA LYS A 282 19.75 0.82 16.69
C LYS A 282 18.60 1.58 17.34
N ASP A 283 17.42 0.97 17.28
CA ASP A 283 16.22 1.39 18.00
C ASP A 283 15.87 2.86 17.70
N TYR A 284 15.49 3.63 18.71
CA TYR A 284 15.12 5.04 18.55
C TYR A 284 16.21 5.88 17.87
N ALA A 285 17.50 5.58 18.11
CA ALA A 285 18.62 6.32 17.53
C ALA A 285 18.73 6.19 16.01
N SER A 286 18.12 5.17 15.43
CA SER A 286 18.05 4.94 13.99
C SER A 286 16.78 5.51 13.34
N HIS A 287 15.81 6.02 14.12
CA HIS A 287 14.47 6.33 13.59
C HIS A 287 14.48 7.41 12.51
N GLY A 288 14.87 8.64 12.84
CA GLY A 288 14.69 9.79 11.96
C GLY A 288 15.99 10.57 11.65
N SER A 289 17.16 10.03 12.00
CA SER A 289 18.44 10.70 11.84
C SER A 289 19.41 9.85 11.03
N PRO A 290 19.57 10.12 9.73
CA PRO A 290 20.63 9.52 8.94
C PRO A 290 22.00 9.74 9.58
N HIS A 291 23.00 8.92 9.19
CA HIS A 291 24.38 9.22 9.52
C HIS A 291 24.75 10.60 8.98
N LYS A 292 25.54 11.37 9.73
CA LYS A 292 26.15 12.59 9.17
C LYS A 292 26.84 12.23 7.88
N ARG A 293 26.79 13.14 6.91
CA ARG A 293 27.32 12.89 5.57
C ARG A 293 28.78 12.47 5.65
N ASN A 294 29.10 11.35 5.02
CA ASN A 294 30.43 10.74 4.95
C ASN A 294 31.10 10.55 6.32
N SER A 295 30.32 10.37 7.40
CA SER A 295 30.85 10.12 8.74
C SER A 295 31.43 8.71 8.88
N GLU A 296 32.19 8.47 9.95
CA GLU A 296 32.74 7.17 10.31
C GLU A 296 31.65 6.06 10.31
N LEU A 297 30.49 6.33 10.91
CA LEU A 297 29.39 5.35 10.95
C LEU A 297 28.81 5.06 9.55
N PHE A 298 28.74 6.05 8.66
CA PHE A 298 28.35 5.84 7.28
C PHE A 298 29.36 4.92 6.59
N TRP A 299 30.65 5.22 6.72
CA TRP A 299 31.70 4.41 6.10
C TRP A 299 31.78 2.99 6.66
N LYS A 300 31.49 2.81 7.94
CA LYS A 300 31.42 1.48 8.52
C LYS A 300 30.36 0.59 7.85
N THR A 301 29.21 1.14 7.45
CA THR A 301 28.21 0.36 6.68
C THR A 301 28.71 0.00 5.27
N LYS A 302 29.66 0.77 4.73
CA LYS A 302 30.28 0.50 3.43
C LYS A 302 31.43 -0.51 3.54
N GLU A 303 32.18 -0.45 4.64
CA GLU A 303 33.20 -1.44 4.97
C GLU A 303 32.60 -2.83 5.09
N ASP A 304 31.54 -3.01 5.91
CA ASP A 304 30.84 -4.27 6.09
C ASP A 304 30.36 -4.86 4.74
N PHE A 305 29.83 -4.01 3.85
CA PHE A 305 29.38 -4.40 2.52
C PHE A 305 30.57 -4.77 1.60
N ALA A 306 31.62 -3.96 1.59
CA ALA A 306 32.80 -4.18 0.78
C ALA A 306 33.52 -5.48 1.15
N GLU A 307 33.66 -5.79 2.45
CA GLU A 307 34.21 -7.04 2.95
C GLU A 307 33.34 -8.24 2.51
N LYS A 308 32.01 -8.15 2.69
CA LYS A 308 31.09 -9.23 2.33
C LYS A 308 31.14 -9.61 0.85
N TYR A 309 31.33 -8.64 -0.03
CA TYR A 309 31.32 -8.85 -1.49
C TYR A 309 32.73 -8.82 -2.11
N ASN A 310 33.77 -8.68 -1.29
CA ASN A 310 35.17 -8.60 -1.73
C ASN A 310 35.36 -7.56 -2.85
N ILE A 311 34.90 -6.35 -2.60
CA ILE A 311 35.01 -5.20 -3.50
C ILE A 311 35.71 -4.02 -2.82
N GLU A 312 36.29 -3.13 -3.61
CA GLU A 312 36.75 -1.82 -3.13
C GLU A 312 35.67 -0.78 -3.31
N PHE A 313 35.37 -0.02 -2.24
CA PHE A 313 34.34 1.02 -2.29
C PHE A 313 34.97 2.32 -2.80
N ASN A 314 34.50 2.83 -3.95
CA ASN A 314 34.98 4.07 -4.53
C ASN A 314 34.85 5.24 -3.55
N GLY A 315 35.92 6.03 -3.38
CA GLY A 315 35.92 7.16 -2.46
C GLY A 315 35.82 6.76 -0.99
N PHE A 316 36.19 5.53 -0.60
CA PHE A 316 36.13 5.08 0.79
C PHE A 316 36.83 6.04 1.73
N ALA A 317 36.15 6.40 2.83
CA ALA A 317 36.59 7.37 3.83
C ALA A 317 36.82 8.81 3.33
N GLU A 318 36.39 9.14 2.11
CA GLU A 318 36.47 10.52 1.66
C GLU A 318 35.57 11.46 2.47
N ALA A 319 36.02 12.71 2.64
CA ALA A 319 35.25 13.73 3.32
C ALA A 319 34.03 14.16 2.47
N GLU A 320 33.06 14.74 3.13
CA GLU A 320 31.91 15.40 2.48
C GLU A 320 32.40 16.49 1.51
N ALA A 321 31.91 16.46 0.27
CA ALA A 321 32.19 17.47 -0.72
C ALA A 321 31.58 18.84 -0.36
N SER A 322 32.19 19.92 -0.81
CA SER A 322 31.91 21.30 -0.36
C SER A 322 30.58 21.87 -0.89
N ASN A 323 30.04 21.33 -1.96
CA ASN A 323 28.81 21.81 -2.57
C ASN A 323 27.90 20.67 -3.03
N ARG A 324 26.63 20.99 -3.29
CA ARG A 324 25.59 20.02 -3.61
C ARG A 324 25.89 19.17 -4.84
N GLU A 325 26.36 19.78 -5.92
CA GLU A 325 26.67 19.06 -7.16
C GLU A 325 27.78 18.02 -6.95
N ALA A 326 28.83 18.38 -6.24
CA ALA A 326 29.90 17.47 -5.89
C ALA A 326 29.44 16.37 -4.91
N GLN A 327 28.53 16.68 -3.98
CA GLN A 327 27.92 15.67 -3.10
C GLN A 327 27.06 14.68 -3.88
N GLU A 328 26.28 15.14 -4.87
CA GLU A 328 25.52 14.28 -5.76
C GLU A 328 26.44 13.40 -6.62
N HIS A 329 27.57 13.93 -7.07
CA HIS A 329 28.58 13.15 -7.78
C HIS A 329 29.22 12.07 -6.90
N GLN A 330 29.57 12.39 -5.64
CA GLN A 330 30.03 11.39 -4.67
C GLN A 330 28.98 10.27 -4.49
N ALA A 331 27.71 10.63 -4.27
CA ALA A 331 26.64 9.66 -4.10
C ALA A 331 26.47 8.75 -5.33
N LYS A 332 26.58 9.30 -6.56
CA LYS A 332 26.56 8.48 -7.79
C LYS A 332 27.68 7.45 -7.81
N SER A 333 28.90 7.86 -7.47
CA SER A 333 30.05 6.94 -7.38
C SER A 333 29.82 5.82 -6.36
N TYR A 334 29.15 6.12 -5.24
CA TYR A 334 28.80 5.11 -4.25
C TYR A 334 27.73 4.13 -4.79
N PHE A 335 26.71 4.63 -5.49
CA PHE A 335 25.73 3.76 -6.16
C PHE A 335 26.39 2.89 -7.22
N ASP A 336 27.28 3.43 -8.05
CA ASP A 336 28.02 2.65 -9.05
C ASP A 336 28.77 1.49 -8.40
N THR A 337 29.41 1.72 -7.24
CA THR A 337 30.08 0.65 -6.49
C THR A 337 29.08 -0.41 -5.99
N VAL A 338 27.96 0.02 -5.40
CA VAL A 338 26.93 -0.92 -4.91
C VAL A 338 26.37 -1.77 -6.05
N PHE A 339 26.00 -1.13 -7.17
CA PHE A 339 25.45 -1.83 -8.32
C PHE A 339 26.49 -2.69 -9.09
N SER A 340 27.80 -2.47 -8.87
CA SER A 340 28.83 -3.35 -9.44
C SER A 340 28.65 -4.81 -8.98
N VAL A 341 28.15 -5.02 -7.75
CA VAL A 341 27.83 -6.35 -7.21
C VAL A 341 26.71 -7.02 -8.02
N LEU A 342 25.66 -6.27 -8.39
CA LEU A 342 24.61 -6.79 -9.26
C LEU A 342 25.12 -7.03 -10.68
N HIS A 343 25.86 -6.08 -11.26
CA HIS A 343 26.38 -6.16 -12.62
C HIS A 343 27.35 -7.33 -12.83
N SER A 344 28.08 -7.72 -11.80
CA SER A 344 29.00 -8.86 -11.83
C SER A 344 28.35 -10.22 -11.52
N ASN A 345 27.09 -10.24 -11.08
CA ASN A 345 26.39 -11.46 -10.67
C ASN A 345 25.27 -11.83 -11.67
N GLN A 346 25.66 -12.49 -12.75
CA GLN A 346 24.72 -12.85 -13.83
C GLN A 346 23.58 -13.76 -13.34
N GLU A 347 23.86 -14.71 -12.42
CA GLU A 347 22.81 -15.61 -11.89
C GLU A 347 21.76 -14.82 -11.11
N LEU A 348 22.16 -13.82 -10.33
CA LEU A 348 21.24 -12.94 -9.62
C LEU A 348 20.39 -12.10 -10.58
N VAL A 349 21.02 -11.53 -11.62
CA VAL A 349 20.32 -10.75 -12.64
C VAL A 349 19.28 -11.61 -13.36
N ASP A 350 19.64 -12.82 -13.75
CA ASP A 350 18.75 -13.76 -14.44
C ASP A 350 17.58 -14.14 -13.52
N TYR A 351 17.87 -14.53 -12.28
CA TYR A 351 16.85 -14.88 -11.30
C TYR A 351 15.85 -13.74 -11.07
N LEU A 352 16.35 -12.52 -10.80
CA LEU A 352 15.47 -11.36 -10.52
C LEU A 352 14.63 -11.02 -11.75
N ALA A 353 15.25 -10.91 -12.92
CA ALA A 353 14.55 -10.53 -14.14
C ALA A 353 13.47 -11.57 -14.52
N ASP A 354 13.80 -12.86 -14.50
CA ASP A 354 12.84 -13.90 -14.86
C ASP A 354 11.72 -14.03 -13.84
N THR A 355 12.02 -13.89 -12.53
CA THR A 355 11.00 -13.86 -11.47
C THR A 355 10.03 -12.68 -11.64
N LEU A 356 10.54 -11.49 -11.96
CA LEU A 356 9.70 -10.30 -12.16
C LEU A 356 8.79 -10.43 -13.39
N ILE A 357 9.27 -11.06 -14.46
CA ILE A 357 8.44 -11.37 -15.63
C ILE A 357 7.36 -12.39 -15.26
N GLU A 358 7.72 -13.51 -14.59
CA GLU A 358 6.75 -14.53 -14.15
C GLU A 358 5.64 -13.91 -13.27
N LEU A 359 6.02 -13.05 -12.32
CA LEU A 359 5.07 -12.35 -11.44
C LEU A 359 4.14 -11.41 -12.22
N GLY A 360 4.70 -10.63 -13.15
CA GLY A 360 3.92 -9.72 -13.98
C GLY A 360 2.92 -10.44 -14.90
N GLU A 361 3.30 -11.60 -15.42
CA GLU A 361 2.45 -12.46 -16.25
C GLU A 361 1.42 -13.24 -15.42
N SER A 362 1.65 -13.40 -14.11
CA SER A 362 0.67 -14.03 -13.20
C SER A 362 -0.52 -13.13 -12.85
N VAL A 363 -0.43 -11.83 -13.15
CA VAL A 363 -1.56 -10.90 -12.93
C VAL A 363 -2.63 -11.17 -13.99
N PRO A 364 -3.87 -11.52 -13.58
CA PRO A 364 -4.91 -11.82 -14.55
C PRO A 364 -5.33 -10.56 -15.33
N GLU A 365 -5.58 -10.73 -16.61
CA GLU A 365 -6.12 -9.66 -17.46
C GLU A 365 -7.63 -9.49 -17.25
N LYS A 366 -8.32 -10.57 -16.87
CA LYS A 366 -9.76 -10.62 -16.67
C LYS A 366 -10.10 -11.47 -15.44
N LEU A 367 -11.11 -11.05 -14.71
CA LEU A 367 -11.77 -11.82 -13.67
C LEU A 367 -13.26 -11.94 -14.03
N ASP A 368 -13.74 -13.15 -14.24
CA ASP A 368 -15.08 -13.41 -14.80
C ASP A 368 -16.22 -12.92 -13.88
N ASP A 369 -16.02 -12.98 -12.56
CA ASP A 369 -16.99 -12.51 -11.58
C ASP A 369 -16.98 -11.00 -11.35
N CYS A 370 -16.03 -10.27 -11.94
CA CYS A 370 -15.89 -8.82 -11.73
C CYS A 370 -17.17 -8.08 -12.19
N LYS A 371 -17.80 -7.39 -11.25
CA LYS A 371 -19.03 -6.60 -11.49
C LYS A 371 -18.79 -5.28 -12.21
N ILE A 372 -17.54 -4.81 -12.27
CA ILE A 372 -17.19 -3.57 -12.93
C ILE A 372 -16.86 -3.87 -14.40
N THR A 373 -17.76 -3.43 -15.26
CA THR A 373 -17.63 -3.55 -16.72
C THR A 373 -16.98 -2.30 -17.30
N ILE A 374 -16.68 -2.30 -18.60
CA ILE A 374 -16.17 -1.13 -19.35
C ILE A 374 -17.13 0.06 -19.28
N LYS A 375 -18.44 -0.18 -19.17
CA LYS A 375 -19.43 0.88 -19.04
C LYS A 375 -19.41 1.46 -17.63
N ASN A 376 -18.99 2.72 -17.54
CA ASN A 376 -18.90 3.44 -16.28
C ASN A 376 -20.21 4.21 -16.01
N PRO A 377 -20.92 3.95 -14.90
CA PRO A 377 -22.11 4.73 -14.53
C PRO A 377 -21.84 6.24 -14.38
N ALA A 378 -20.59 6.61 -14.03
CA ALA A 378 -20.21 8.02 -13.87
C ALA A 378 -20.27 8.81 -15.19
N ASP A 379 -20.18 8.14 -16.34
CA ASP A 379 -20.25 8.75 -17.67
C ASP A 379 -21.69 8.87 -18.18
N ASP A 380 -22.67 8.35 -17.43
CA ASP A 380 -24.07 8.42 -17.82
C ASP A 380 -24.70 9.78 -17.49
N SER A 381 -24.73 10.64 -18.47
CA SER A 381 -25.32 11.98 -18.31
C SER A 381 -26.78 11.98 -17.78
N LYS A 382 -27.54 10.88 -17.99
CA LYS A 382 -28.91 10.77 -17.47
C LYS A 382 -28.95 10.69 -15.95
N LEU A 383 -27.89 10.22 -15.32
CA LEU A 383 -27.81 10.14 -13.85
C LEU A 383 -27.55 11.52 -13.21
N PHE A 384 -26.99 12.47 -13.97
CA PHE A 384 -26.49 13.74 -13.43
C PHE A 384 -27.12 14.98 -14.07
N ASN A 385 -27.67 14.87 -15.26
CA ASN A 385 -28.28 16.03 -15.93
C ASN A 385 -29.64 16.34 -15.32
N VAL A 386 -29.77 17.49 -14.71
CA VAL A 386 -30.99 17.99 -14.05
C VAL A 386 -32.22 17.88 -14.94
N ASN A 387 -32.09 18.10 -16.26
CA ASN A 387 -33.20 18.01 -17.22
C ASN A 387 -33.64 16.57 -17.52
N SER A 388 -32.89 15.58 -17.10
CA SER A 388 -33.16 14.14 -17.27
C SER A 388 -33.61 13.47 -15.97
N LEU A 389 -33.59 14.19 -14.85
CA LEU A 389 -33.99 13.64 -13.54
C LEU A 389 -35.53 13.53 -13.48
N PRO A 390 -36.06 12.43 -12.85
CA PRO A 390 -37.49 12.30 -12.65
C PRO A 390 -38.07 13.41 -11.77
N GLU A 391 -39.26 13.86 -12.09
CA GLU A 391 -39.98 14.92 -11.31
C GLU A 391 -40.19 14.49 -9.85
N THR A 392 -40.33 13.20 -9.59
CA THR A 392 -40.50 12.61 -8.25
C THR A 392 -39.30 12.83 -7.32
N LEU A 393 -38.14 13.19 -7.85
CA LEU A 393 -36.98 13.58 -7.02
C LEU A 393 -37.14 14.93 -6.35
N PHE A 394 -37.93 15.81 -6.94
CA PHE A 394 -38.12 17.15 -6.45
C PHE A 394 -39.28 17.23 -5.44
N VAL A 395 -39.29 18.28 -4.68
CA VAL A 395 -40.41 18.64 -3.81
C VAL A 395 -41.08 19.87 -4.37
N ASP A 396 -42.39 19.98 -4.19
CA ASP A 396 -43.14 21.14 -4.71
C ASP A 396 -42.61 22.45 -4.11
N PRO A 397 -42.58 23.52 -4.92
CA PRO A 397 -42.22 24.84 -4.44
C PRO A 397 -43.03 25.25 -3.21
N GLY A 398 -42.36 25.77 -2.19
CA GLY A 398 -42.97 26.12 -0.91
C GLY A 398 -43.06 24.98 0.13
N THR A 399 -42.79 23.75 -0.23
CA THR A 399 -42.73 22.64 0.70
C THR A 399 -41.49 22.75 1.60
N LYS A 400 -41.67 22.70 2.91
CA LYS A 400 -40.56 22.64 3.90
C LYS A 400 -40.07 21.21 4.01
N ALA A 401 -38.83 20.96 3.56
CA ALA A 401 -38.17 19.66 3.69
C ALA A 401 -36.72 19.84 4.18
N PRO A 402 -36.20 19.01 5.08
CA PRO A 402 -34.78 19.01 5.45
C PRO A 402 -33.90 18.62 4.23
N ASN A 403 -32.73 19.24 4.09
CA ASN A 403 -31.80 18.93 2.99
C ASN A 403 -31.43 17.44 2.91
N ARG A 404 -31.35 16.74 4.07
CA ARG A 404 -31.08 15.30 4.11
C ARG A 404 -32.15 14.44 3.42
N VAL A 405 -33.40 14.93 3.29
CA VAL A 405 -34.46 14.23 2.52
C VAL A 405 -34.16 14.28 1.03
N GLY A 406 -33.69 15.43 0.52
CA GLY A 406 -33.24 15.58 -0.86
C GLY A 406 -32.05 14.66 -1.16
N LEU A 407 -31.07 14.61 -0.23
CA LEU A 407 -29.95 13.68 -0.33
C LEU A 407 -30.43 12.24 -0.42
N SER A 408 -31.33 11.81 0.47
CA SER A 408 -31.85 10.42 0.50
C SER A 408 -32.56 10.05 -0.80
N LYS A 409 -33.40 10.93 -1.34
CA LYS A 409 -34.09 10.71 -2.62
C LYS A 409 -33.11 10.57 -3.78
N TYR A 410 -32.16 11.47 -3.91
CA TYR A 410 -31.14 11.41 -4.96
C TYR A 410 -30.24 10.19 -4.82
N ALA A 411 -29.85 9.85 -3.59
CA ALA A 411 -29.06 8.66 -3.28
C ALA A 411 -29.77 7.36 -3.72
N SER A 412 -31.07 7.24 -3.41
CA SER A 412 -31.92 6.13 -3.85
C SER A 412 -31.97 6.06 -5.38
N TYR A 413 -32.22 7.17 -6.05
CA TYR A 413 -32.26 7.24 -7.50
C TYR A 413 -30.96 6.80 -8.16
N ILE A 414 -29.83 7.42 -7.77
CA ILE A 414 -28.53 7.20 -8.46
C ILE A 414 -28.07 5.74 -8.34
N ASN A 415 -28.18 5.14 -7.15
CA ASN A 415 -27.76 3.76 -6.95
C ASN A 415 -28.74 2.76 -7.55
N SER A 416 -30.05 2.96 -7.43
CA SER A 416 -31.03 2.08 -8.07
C SER A 416 -30.84 2.08 -9.60
N ARG A 417 -30.73 3.24 -10.23
CA ARG A 417 -30.52 3.31 -11.67
C ARG A 417 -29.18 2.76 -12.12
N SER A 418 -28.14 2.94 -11.30
CA SER A 418 -26.83 2.33 -11.56
C SER A 418 -26.89 0.81 -11.47
N ILE A 419 -27.53 0.26 -10.46
CA ILE A 419 -27.71 -1.19 -10.28
C ILE A 419 -28.55 -1.78 -11.43
N ASP A 420 -29.69 -1.20 -11.74
CA ASP A 420 -30.59 -1.67 -12.79
C ASP A 420 -29.92 -1.71 -14.17
N LYS A 421 -29.09 -0.71 -14.48
CA LYS A 421 -28.46 -0.54 -15.81
C LYS A 421 -27.08 -1.15 -15.93
N TYR A 422 -26.28 -1.12 -14.85
CA TYR A 422 -24.85 -1.49 -14.86
C TYR A 422 -24.52 -2.66 -13.94
N GLY A 423 -25.51 -3.19 -13.18
CA GLY A 423 -25.34 -4.33 -12.27
C GLY A 423 -24.56 -4.02 -10.99
N ARG A 424 -24.29 -2.72 -10.71
CA ARG A 424 -23.54 -2.30 -9.52
C ARG A 424 -23.97 -0.92 -9.01
N PRO A 425 -23.81 -0.63 -7.72
CA PRO A 425 -23.97 0.73 -7.22
C PRO A 425 -22.84 1.63 -7.74
N LEU A 426 -23.10 2.92 -7.86
CA LEU A 426 -22.09 3.93 -8.15
C LEU A 426 -21.45 4.46 -6.86
N VAL A 427 -22.25 4.68 -5.83
CA VAL A 427 -21.83 5.32 -4.58
C VAL A 427 -21.94 4.35 -3.43
N ILE A 428 -20.85 4.18 -2.69
CA ILE A 428 -20.79 3.43 -1.43
C ILE A 428 -20.89 4.39 -0.27
N ALA A 429 -21.76 4.08 0.68
CA ALA A 429 -22.10 4.98 1.77
C ALA A 429 -21.74 4.40 3.15
N MET A 430 -21.25 5.25 4.03
CA MET A 430 -20.91 4.93 5.43
C MET A 430 -21.42 6.00 6.39
N SER A 431 -21.72 5.60 7.61
CA SER A 431 -22.00 6.53 8.71
C SER A 431 -21.59 5.90 10.04
N ALA A 432 -21.20 6.72 10.98
CA ALA A 432 -20.80 6.30 12.33
C ALA A 432 -22.04 5.97 13.19
N ASP A 433 -22.71 4.86 12.90
CA ASP A 433 -23.97 4.42 13.53
C ASP A 433 -25.11 5.44 13.44
N LEU A 434 -25.11 6.28 12.38
CA LEU A 434 -26.06 7.38 12.20
C LEU A 434 -26.78 7.33 10.85
N ALA A 435 -26.77 6.18 10.16
CA ALA A 435 -27.21 6.08 8.76
C ALA A 435 -28.66 6.56 8.54
N ASP A 436 -29.59 6.18 9.40
CA ASP A 436 -30.98 6.57 9.28
C ASP A 436 -31.22 8.02 9.72
N SER A 437 -30.61 8.46 10.81
CA SER A 437 -30.78 9.82 11.32
C SER A 437 -30.22 10.90 10.39
N THR A 438 -29.18 10.58 9.64
CA THR A 438 -28.58 11.44 8.61
C THR A 438 -29.19 11.24 7.22
N ASN A 439 -30.06 10.25 7.07
CA ASN A 439 -30.71 9.84 5.81
C ASN A 439 -29.74 9.33 4.71
N ILE A 440 -28.49 9.01 5.04
CA ILE A 440 -27.54 8.42 4.08
C ILE A 440 -27.93 6.99 3.71
N SER A 441 -28.76 6.35 4.52
CA SER A 441 -29.39 5.04 4.21
C SER A 441 -30.15 5.06 2.87
N GLY A 442 -30.48 6.24 2.35
CA GLY A 442 -31.03 6.40 1.01
C GLY A 442 -30.23 5.71 -0.10
N PHE A 443 -28.91 5.59 0.02
CA PHE A 443 -28.09 4.89 -0.96
C PHE A 443 -28.39 3.39 -1.11
N ALA A 444 -29.07 2.79 -0.14
CA ALA A 444 -29.51 1.39 -0.16
C ALA A 444 -31.04 1.25 -0.28
N LYS A 445 -31.79 2.33 -0.40
CA LYS A 445 -33.24 2.32 -0.63
C LYS A 445 -33.55 2.23 -2.12
N GLY A 446 -34.57 1.42 -2.45
CA GLY A 446 -35.07 1.33 -3.82
C GLY A 446 -35.76 2.61 -4.28
N PHE A 447 -35.60 2.95 -5.55
CA PHE A 447 -36.26 4.07 -6.21
C PHE A 447 -37.34 3.54 -7.17
N GLU A 448 -38.58 4.04 -7.05
CA GLU A 448 -39.70 3.74 -7.96
C GLU A 448 -39.85 2.25 -8.33
N GLY A 449 -39.96 1.39 -7.32
CA GLY A 449 -40.18 -0.04 -7.49
C GLY A 449 -38.91 -0.91 -7.49
N SER A 450 -37.72 -0.30 -7.46
CA SER A 450 -36.49 -1.04 -7.21
C SER A 450 -36.44 -1.57 -5.76
N LYS A 451 -35.69 -2.64 -5.53
CA LYS A 451 -35.60 -3.31 -4.23
C LYS A 451 -34.75 -2.50 -3.23
N ASP A 452 -35.21 -2.44 -1.97
CA ASP A 452 -34.38 -2.01 -0.84
C ASP A 452 -33.27 -3.04 -0.56
N LEU A 453 -32.03 -2.58 -0.42
CA LEU A 453 -30.87 -3.44 -0.20
C LEU A 453 -30.48 -3.59 1.27
N GLY A 454 -30.88 -2.64 2.13
CA GLY A 454 -30.53 -2.67 3.56
C GLY A 454 -29.04 -2.46 3.82
N LEU A 455 -28.55 -3.02 4.93
CA LEU A 455 -27.14 -2.92 5.32
C LEU A 455 -26.31 -4.04 4.66
N TYR A 456 -25.07 -3.72 4.31
CA TYR A 456 -24.09 -4.70 3.85
C TYR A 456 -23.81 -5.76 4.94
N ASN A 457 -23.68 -7.01 4.49
CA ASN A 457 -23.21 -8.11 5.33
C ASN A 457 -22.43 -9.09 4.43
N TYR A 458 -21.18 -9.36 4.78
CA TYR A 458 -20.31 -10.18 3.95
C TYR A 458 -20.76 -11.65 3.81
N LYS A 459 -21.67 -12.13 4.67
CA LYS A 459 -22.25 -13.50 4.59
C LYS A 459 -23.58 -13.52 3.84
N THR A 460 -24.44 -12.54 4.08
CA THR A 460 -25.86 -12.62 3.67
C THR A 460 -26.30 -11.51 2.72
N ASN A 461 -25.55 -10.41 2.61
CA ASN A 461 -25.92 -9.25 1.79
C ASN A 461 -24.71 -8.48 1.27
N GLN A 462 -23.96 -9.05 0.34
CA GLN A 462 -22.73 -8.49 -0.20
C GLN A 462 -22.94 -7.43 -1.29
N GLU A 463 -24.18 -7.15 -1.68
CA GLU A 463 -24.50 -6.24 -2.79
C GLU A 463 -24.91 -4.85 -2.31
N SER A 464 -25.19 -4.71 -1.02
CA SER A 464 -25.60 -3.42 -0.48
C SER A 464 -24.47 -2.38 -0.50
N PRO A 465 -24.76 -1.17 -0.97
CA PRO A 465 -23.83 -0.04 -0.92
C PRO A 465 -23.76 0.66 0.44
N LEU A 466 -24.62 0.29 1.40
CA LEU A 466 -24.64 0.88 2.74
C LEU A 466 -23.84 0.03 3.73
N ILE A 467 -22.65 0.48 4.03
CA ILE A 467 -21.68 -0.24 4.84
C ILE A 467 -21.91 0.06 6.32
N PRO A 468 -22.23 -0.95 7.15
CA PRO A 468 -22.39 -0.77 8.58
C PRO A 468 -21.03 -0.46 9.23
N GLN A 469 -21.02 0.52 10.12
CA GLN A 469 -19.85 0.91 10.88
C GLN A 469 -20.23 1.22 12.33
N GLY A 470 -19.27 1.08 13.24
CA GLY A 470 -19.38 1.63 14.57
C GLY A 470 -19.23 3.15 14.60
N ILE A 471 -18.97 3.73 15.76
CA ILE A 471 -18.74 5.17 15.92
C ILE A 471 -17.29 5.48 15.52
N THR A 472 -17.03 5.63 14.23
CA THR A 472 -15.72 5.58 13.58
C THR A 472 -15.61 6.64 12.47
N GLU A 473 -15.89 7.91 12.75
CA GLU A 473 -15.91 8.97 11.74
C GLU A 473 -14.61 9.08 10.95
N PHE A 474 -13.47 8.97 11.65
CA PHE A 474 -12.15 9.06 11.02
C PHE A 474 -11.92 7.90 10.07
N THR A 475 -12.14 6.68 10.53
CA THR A 475 -11.94 5.46 9.74
C THR A 475 -12.87 5.40 8.54
N ASN A 476 -14.14 5.81 8.69
CA ASN A 476 -15.08 5.89 7.57
C ASN A 476 -14.57 6.82 6.47
N SER A 477 -14.01 7.97 6.82
CA SER A 477 -13.43 8.92 5.86
C SER A 477 -12.24 8.30 5.12
N GLY A 478 -11.32 7.67 5.84
CA GLY A 478 -10.15 7.03 5.27
C GLY A 478 -10.49 5.82 4.41
N MET A 479 -11.47 4.99 4.84
CA MET A 479 -11.94 3.86 4.03
C MET A 479 -12.57 4.31 2.72
N LEU A 480 -13.40 5.35 2.73
CA LEU A 480 -13.99 5.87 1.49
C LEU A 480 -12.94 6.50 0.58
N ALA A 481 -11.91 7.14 1.14
CA ALA A 481 -10.80 7.66 0.35
C ALA A 481 -10.02 6.52 -0.32
N GLY A 482 -9.68 5.45 0.41
CA GLY A 482 -9.02 4.27 -0.17
C GLY A 482 -9.89 3.56 -1.21
N LEU A 483 -11.17 3.36 -0.92
CA LEU A 483 -12.13 2.79 -1.87
C LEU A 483 -12.14 3.56 -3.20
N ALA A 484 -12.10 4.88 -3.15
CA ALA A 484 -12.15 5.75 -4.32
C ALA A 484 -10.82 5.79 -5.11
N THR A 485 -9.73 5.19 -4.62
CA THR A 485 -8.49 5.04 -5.40
C THR A 485 -8.45 3.78 -6.26
N VAL A 486 -9.35 2.81 -6.01
CA VAL A 486 -9.38 1.56 -6.76
C VAL A 486 -10.00 1.79 -8.14
N ASN A 487 -9.16 1.74 -9.16
CA ASN A 487 -9.53 1.97 -10.54
C ASN A 487 -9.54 0.66 -11.35
N PHE A 488 -10.64 0.40 -12.02
CA PHE A 488 -10.84 -0.78 -12.88
C PHE A 488 -10.89 -0.42 -14.37
N ASP A 489 -10.55 0.80 -14.74
CA ASP A 489 -10.49 1.19 -16.15
C ASP A 489 -9.37 0.45 -16.89
N GLU A 490 -9.56 0.21 -18.18
CA GLU A 490 -8.53 -0.40 -19.04
C GLU A 490 -7.37 0.56 -19.30
N LYS A 491 -7.64 1.85 -19.13
CA LYS A 491 -6.67 2.93 -19.24
C LYS A 491 -6.58 3.71 -17.92
N PRO A 492 -6.08 3.11 -16.85
CA PRO A 492 -6.15 3.67 -15.51
C PRO A 492 -5.40 4.99 -15.32
N TYR A 493 -4.54 5.36 -16.27
CA TYR A 493 -3.85 6.66 -16.29
C TYR A 493 -4.61 7.77 -17.00
N GLU A 494 -5.68 7.42 -17.75
CA GLU A 494 -6.47 8.36 -18.56
C GLU A 494 -7.89 8.52 -18.02
N ALA A 495 -8.45 7.46 -17.43
CA ALA A 495 -9.84 7.41 -17.00
C ALA A 495 -9.97 6.70 -15.64
N PHE A 496 -11.09 6.94 -14.96
CA PHE A 496 -11.44 6.29 -13.70
C PHE A 496 -12.75 5.53 -13.84
N ASN A 497 -12.74 4.25 -13.47
CA ASN A 497 -13.93 3.41 -13.38
C ASN A 497 -13.88 2.64 -12.06
N GLY A 498 -14.62 3.09 -11.08
CA GLY A 498 -14.62 2.56 -9.73
C GLY A 498 -15.86 2.97 -8.95
N PHE A 499 -15.73 3.00 -7.63
CA PHE A 499 -16.79 3.46 -6.73
C PHE A 499 -16.50 4.87 -6.23
N TYR A 500 -17.55 5.65 -6.00
CA TYR A 500 -17.49 6.89 -5.26
C TYR A 500 -17.90 6.65 -3.82
N GLY A 501 -17.36 7.45 -2.90
CA GLY A 501 -17.66 7.38 -1.48
C GLY A 501 -18.59 8.49 -1.01
N ALA A 502 -19.52 8.16 -0.12
CA ALA A 502 -20.32 9.14 0.60
C ALA A 502 -20.34 8.82 2.09
N MET A 503 -20.15 9.83 2.95
CA MET A 503 -20.29 9.66 4.39
C MET A 503 -21.09 10.78 5.01
N SER A 504 -21.71 10.45 6.12
CA SER A 504 -22.44 11.41 6.92
C SER A 504 -22.12 11.30 8.40
N THR A 505 -22.19 12.42 9.08
CA THR A 505 -22.20 12.52 10.53
C THR A 505 -22.94 13.81 10.93
N TYR A 506 -23.14 14.06 12.21
CA TYR A 506 -23.65 15.35 12.67
C TYR A 506 -22.61 16.45 12.51
N GLY A 507 -23.05 17.67 12.25
CA GLY A 507 -22.18 18.83 12.05
C GLY A 507 -21.18 19.06 13.19
N SER A 508 -21.61 18.79 14.42
CA SER A 508 -20.76 18.89 15.63
C SER A 508 -19.61 17.89 15.68
N PHE A 509 -19.66 16.82 14.89
CA PHE A 509 -18.61 15.78 14.84
C PHE A 509 -17.75 15.86 13.56
N SER A 510 -18.00 16.85 12.71
CA SER A 510 -17.28 16.97 11.41
C SER A 510 -15.75 17.15 11.58
N TYR A 511 -15.30 17.71 12.70
CA TYR A 511 -13.87 17.86 13.00
C TYR A 511 -13.12 16.52 13.14
N LEU A 512 -13.81 15.41 13.47
CA LEU A 512 -13.22 14.08 13.56
C LEU A 512 -12.77 13.52 12.21
N LYS A 513 -13.13 14.18 11.12
CA LYS A 513 -12.78 13.81 9.73
C LYS A 513 -11.67 14.68 9.12
N TYR A 514 -11.16 15.63 9.86
CA TYR A 514 -10.25 16.65 9.33
C TYR A 514 -9.00 16.05 8.66
N GLY A 515 -8.38 15.05 9.29
CA GLY A 515 -7.19 14.41 8.77
C GLY A 515 -7.40 13.79 7.37
N PRO A 516 -8.36 12.87 7.20
CA PRO A 516 -8.64 12.23 5.90
C PRO A 516 -9.14 13.17 4.82
N ILE A 517 -9.86 14.24 5.18
CA ILE A 517 -10.41 15.19 4.20
C ILE A 517 -9.31 16.11 3.64
N ARG A 518 -8.31 16.45 4.45
CA ARG A 518 -7.20 17.29 4.05
C ARG A 518 -6.17 16.53 3.20
#